data_e4e9321f3e7ebb352fc06626aeda969b
#
_entry.id   e4e9321f3e7ebb352fc06626aeda969b
#
_cell.length_a   1.000
_cell.length_b   1.000
_cell.length_c   1.000
_cell.angle_alpha   90.00
_cell.angle_beta   90.00
_cell.angle_gamma   90.00
#
_symmetry.space_group_name_H-M   'P 1'
#
loop_
_entity.id
_entity.type
_entity.pdbx_description
1 polymer ?
#
loop_
_entity_poly.entity_id
_entity_poly.type
_entity_poly.pdbx_seq_one_letter_code
_entity_poly.pdbx_strand_id
1 'polypeptide(L)'
;FCGVLIVLKPNASNINIYIFLVLFVAISNALNFTLVSKYSHIASTYGFTFYQYIPLTLFSYIFFLSDPISPSRKEFFLFASSGIIVMISMWAFNAAYHIAGKYSSIISPFFFTQIIWGSLYGMIFFSEKINSLSIIGIIVIVVSGTIAIYNRNK
;
A
#
# COMPACT_ATOMS: atom_id res chain seq x y z
N PHE A 1 7.47 13.77 -5.02
CA PHE A 1 6.79 14.36 -3.86
C PHE A 1 5.80 15.44 -4.27
N CYS A 2 6.16 16.39 -5.17
CA CYS A 2 5.24 17.44 -5.64
C CYS A 2 3.94 16.89 -6.24
N GLY A 3 4.01 15.82 -7.06
CA GLY A 3 2.84 15.18 -7.64
C GLY A 3 1.85 14.65 -6.59
N VAL A 4 2.36 14.08 -5.50
CA VAL A 4 1.54 13.59 -4.37
C VAL A 4 0.81 14.75 -3.69
N LEU A 5 1.48 15.88 -3.47
CA LEU A 5 0.86 17.08 -2.89
C LEU A 5 -0.24 17.67 -3.80
N ILE A 6 -0.03 17.65 -5.11
CA ILE A 6 -1.04 18.10 -6.09
C ILE A 6 -2.29 17.22 -6.05
N VAL A 7 -2.12 15.88 -5.94
CA VAL A 7 -3.24 14.93 -5.86
C VAL A 7 -3.99 15.08 -4.54
N LEU A 8 -3.28 15.11 -3.42
CA LEU A 8 -3.88 15.14 -2.09
C LEU A 8 -4.55 16.48 -1.75
N LYS A 9 -4.12 17.59 -2.35
CA LYS A 9 -4.63 18.94 -2.05
C LYS A 9 -4.79 19.17 -0.55
N PRO A 10 -3.73 19.04 0.27
CA PRO A 10 -3.86 19.14 1.70
C PRO A 10 -4.40 20.52 2.09
N ASN A 11 -5.60 20.54 2.65
CA ASN A 11 -6.17 21.78 3.18
C ASN A 11 -5.70 21.93 4.64
N ALA A 12 -4.96 22.99 4.93
CA ALA A 12 -4.36 23.21 6.25
C ALA A 12 -5.40 23.26 7.40
N SER A 13 -6.67 23.58 7.06
CA SER A 13 -7.78 23.58 8.02
C SER A 13 -8.23 22.19 8.49
N ASN A 14 -7.82 21.11 7.82
CA ASN A 14 -8.25 19.75 8.10
C ASN A 14 -7.10 18.85 8.61
N ILE A 15 -6.05 19.44 9.20
CA ILE A 15 -5.00 18.65 9.85
C ILE A 15 -5.60 18.01 11.10
N ASN A 16 -5.93 16.72 11.01
CA ASN A 16 -6.47 15.93 12.09
C ASN A 16 -5.39 14.97 12.62
N ILE A 17 -5.53 14.55 13.87
CA ILE A 17 -4.66 13.55 14.53
C ILE A 17 -4.50 12.28 13.67
N TYR A 18 -5.50 11.93 12.87
CA TYR A 18 -5.46 10.78 11.95
C TYR A 18 -4.36 10.86 10.88
N ILE A 19 -3.88 12.06 10.51
CA ILE A 19 -2.76 12.23 9.58
C ILE A 19 -1.49 11.62 10.17
N PHE A 20 -1.26 11.79 11.47
CA PHE A 20 -0.11 11.20 12.15
C PHE A 20 -0.18 9.67 12.14
N LEU A 21 -1.38 9.08 12.26
CA LEU A 21 -1.57 7.63 12.13
C LEU A 21 -1.23 7.15 10.72
N VAL A 22 -1.64 7.86 9.69
CA VAL A 22 -1.31 7.53 8.28
C VAL A 22 0.20 7.61 8.05
N LEU A 23 0.87 8.64 8.57
CA LEU A 23 2.33 8.76 8.49
C LEU A 23 3.04 7.61 9.22
N PHE A 24 2.56 7.25 10.40
CA PHE A 24 3.09 6.11 11.14
C PHE A 24 2.98 4.81 10.35
N VAL A 25 1.82 4.55 9.72
CA VAL A 25 1.61 3.38 8.85
C VAL A 25 2.55 3.40 7.65
N ALA A 26 2.73 4.57 7.01
CA ALA A 26 3.63 4.72 5.87
C ALA A 26 5.09 4.41 6.25
N ILE A 27 5.57 4.92 7.40
CA ILE A 27 6.90 4.65 7.92
C ILE A 27 7.06 3.16 8.24
N SER A 28 6.07 2.56 8.90
CA SER A 28 6.08 1.13 9.26
C SER A 28 6.15 0.23 8.02
N ASN A 29 5.40 0.54 6.97
CA ASN A 29 5.46 -0.18 5.69
C ASN A 29 6.83 -0.03 5.01
N ALA A 30 7.39 1.18 4.99
CA ALA A 30 8.72 1.41 4.42
C ALA A 30 9.80 0.62 5.17
N LEU A 31 9.75 0.58 6.50
CA LEU A 31 10.62 -0.23 7.34
C LEU A 31 10.45 -1.72 7.05
N ASN A 32 9.21 -2.22 6.96
CA ASN A 32 8.93 -3.62 6.66
C ASN A 32 9.59 -4.05 5.34
N PHE A 33 9.35 -3.34 4.24
CA PHE A 33 9.93 -3.70 2.95
C PHE A 33 11.45 -3.56 2.91
N THR A 34 12.02 -2.59 3.63
CA THR A 34 13.47 -2.47 3.78
C THR A 34 14.06 -3.67 4.54
N LEU A 35 13.38 -4.12 5.60
CA LEU A 35 13.80 -5.30 6.36
C LEU A 35 13.68 -6.58 5.53
N VAL A 36 12.58 -6.78 4.80
CA VAL A 36 12.41 -7.92 3.88
C VAL A 36 13.55 -7.97 2.88
N SER A 37 13.88 -6.84 2.27
CA SER A 37 14.97 -6.72 1.30
C SER A 37 16.34 -7.02 1.94
N LYS A 38 16.62 -6.44 3.10
CA LYS A 38 17.89 -6.60 3.81
C LYS A 38 18.13 -8.02 4.29
N TYR A 39 17.09 -8.68 4.79
CA TYR A 39 17.16 -10.02 5.37
C TYR A 39 16.67 -11.13 4.44
N SER A 40 16.58 -10.86 3.15
CA SER A 40 16.15 -11.81 2.11
C SER A 40 17.00 -13.10 2.07
N HIS A 41 18.25 -13.06 2.55
CA HIS A 41 19.15 -14.20 2.60
C HIS A 41 18.93 -15.09 3.84
N ILE A 42 18.19 -14.63 4.86
CA ILE A 42 17.99 -15.36 6.13
C ILE A 42 16.64 -16.06 6.15
N ALA A 43 15.59 -15.41 5.64
CA ALA A 43 14.23 -15.92 5.73
C ALA A 43 13.55 -15.94 4.35
N SER A 44 12.64 -16.89 4.16
CA SER A 44 11.86 -17.01 2.95
C SER A 44 10.76 -15.94 2.85
N THR A 45 10.30 -15.65 1.65
CA THR A 45 9.14 -14.77 1.40
C THR A 45 7.89 -15.21 2.18
N TYR A 46 7.66 -16.52 2.26
CA TYR A 46 6.53 -17.07 3.01
C TYR A 46 6.66 -16.79 4.52
N GLY A 47 7.86 -16.91 5.07
CA GLY A 47 8.13 -16.59 6.46
C GLY A 47 7.82 -15.12 6.77
N PHE A 48 8.34 -14.19 5.98
CA PHE A 48 8.04 -12.77 6.15
C PHE A 48 6.54 -12.47 6.10
N THR A 49 5.84 -13.01 5.09
CA THR A 49 4.39 -12.79 4.94
C THR A 49 3.62 -13.39 6.11
N PHE A 50 3.93 -14.60 6.53
CA PHE A 50 3.24 -15.28 7.62
C PHE A 50 3.39 -14.53 8.95
N TYR A 51 4.63 -14.21 9.34
CA TYR A 51 4.89 -13.50 10.59
C TYR A 51 4.32 -12.07 10.62
N GLN A 52 4.15 -11.43 9.49
CA GLN A 52 3.50 -10.11 9.38
C GLN A 52 2.01 -10.18 9.74
N TYR A 53 1.33 -11.29 9.44
CA TYR A 53 -0.11 -11.43 9.71
C TYR A 53 -0.43 -11.88 11.14
N ILE A 54 0.49 -12.50 11.86
CA ILE A 54 0.25 -12.94 13.24
C ILE A 54 -0.20 -11.79 14.16
N PRO A 55 0.58 -10.69 14.29
CA PRO A 55 0.16 -9.58 15.16
C PRO A 55 -1.14 -8.93 14.66
N LEU A 56 -1.33 -8.78 13.35
CA LEU A 56 -2.54 -8.22 12.78
C LEU A 56 -3.78 -9.07 13.17
N THR A 57 -3.68 -10.38 13.05
CA THR A 57 -4.77 -11.31 13.42
C THR A 57 -5.07 -11.25 14.91
N LEU A 58 -4.04 -11.21 15.75
CA LEU A 58 -4.22 -11.13 17.20
C LEU A 58 -4.90 -9.83 17.62
N PHE A 59 -4.44 -8.69 17.08
CA PHE A 59 -5.08 -7.40 17.35
C PHE A 59 -6.53 -7.35 16.86
N SER A 60 -6.78 -7.80 15.63
CA SER A 60 -8.14 -7.86 15.08
C SER A 60 -9.07 -8.73 15.92
N TYR A 61 -8.56 -9.84 16.45
CA TYR A 61 -9.33 -10.73 17.31
C TYR A 61 -9.69 -10.07 18.66
N ILE A 62 -8.77 -9.33 19.28
CA ILE A 62 -9.03 -8.57 20.51
C ILE A 62 -10.14 -7.54 20.28
N PHE A 63 -10.10 -6.78 19.19
CA PHE A 63 -11.14 -5.82 18.86
C PHE A 63 -12.49 -6.49 18.57
N PHE A 64 -12.48 -7.62 17.89
CA PHE A 64 -13.69 -8.40 17.65
C PHE A 64 -14.35 -8.88 18.95
N LEU A 65 -13.57 -9.25 19.96
CA LEU A 65 -14.11 -9.65 21.28
C LEU A 65 -14.78 -8.49 22.02
N SER A 66 -14.36 -7.25 21.76
CA SER A 66 -14.94 -6.06 22.40
C SER A 66 -16.31 -5.69 21.83
N ASP A 67 -16.55 -5.95 20.56
CA ASP A 67 -17.84 -5.71 19.88
C ASP A 67 -18.06 -6.78 18.77
N PRO A 68 -18.56 -7.98 19.17
CA PRO A 68 -18.72 -9.08 18.23
C PRO A 68 -19.90 -8.85 17.28
N ILE A 69 -19.60 -8.46 16.06
CA ILE A 69 -20.57 -8.31 14.98
C ILE A 69 -20.55 -9.58 14.13
N SER A 70 -21.69 -10.25 14.01
CA SER A 70 -21.85 -11.41 13.12
C SER A 70 -22.18 -10.94 11.71
N PRO A 71 -21.25 -11.11 10.73
CA PRO A 71 -21.53 -10.70 9.36
C PRO A 71 -22.58 -11.60 8.72
N SER A 72 -23.40 -11.02 7.85
CA SER A 72 -24.31 -11.79 6.98
C SER A 72 -23.50 -12.71 6.05
N ARG A 73 -24.15 -13.72 5.45
CA ARG A 73 -23.46 -14.63 4.52
C ARG A 73 -22.78 -13.88 3.36
N LYS A 74 -23.42 -12.86 2.80
CA LYS A 74 -22.85 -12.04 1.71
C LYS A 74 -21.60 -11.30 2.17
N GLU A 75 -21.67 -10.65 3.33
CA GLU A 75 -20.54 -9.92 3.91
C GLU A 75 -19.38 -10.86 4.24
N PHE A 76 -19.67 -12.05 4.78
CA PHE A 76 -18.65 -13.05 5.04
C PHE A 76 -17.87 -13.43 3.77
N PHE A 77 -18.56 -13.71 2.65
CA PHE A 77 -17.90 -14.03 1.39
C PHE A 77 -17.11 -12.84 0.83
N LEU A 78 -17.61 -11.61 0.97
CA LEU A 78 -16.89 -10.41 0.56
C LEU A 78 -15.62 -10.22 1.40
N PHE A 79 -15.70 -10.36 2.72
CA PHE A 79 -14.52 -10.25 3.59
C PHE A 79 -13.51 -11.37 3.34
N ALA A 80 -13.97 -12.61 3.16
CA ALA A 80 -13.09 -13.73 2.85
C ALA A 80 -12.37 -13.54 1.51
N SER A 81 -13.08 -13.13 0.46
CA SER A 81 -12.47 -12.88 -0.85
C SER A 81 -11.48 -11.71 -0.82
N SER A 82 -11.82 -10.61 -0.14
CA SER A 82 -10.90 -9.47 0.03
C SER A 82 -9.66 -9.86 0.82
N GLY A 83 -9.81 -10.67 1.88
CA GLY A 83 -8.70 -11.18 2.67
C GLY A 83 -7.73 -12.04 1.84
N ILE A 84 -8.24 -12.92 0.97
CA ILE A 84 -7.42 -13.72 0.06
C ILE A 84 -6.66 -12.82 -0.93
N ILE A 85 -7.33 -11.84 -1.52
CA ILE A 85 -6.71 -10.90 -2.46
C ILE A 85 -5.59 -10.11 -1.77
N VAL A 86 -5.83 -9.60 -0.56
CA VAL A 86 -4.84 -8.85 0.22
C VAL A 86 -3.65 -9.76 0.58
N MET A 87 -3.89 -11.01 0.98
CA MET A 87 -2.82 -11.96 1.29
C MET A 87 -1.93 -12.23 0.07
N ILE A 88 -2.52 -12.48 -1.10
CA ILE A 88 -1.79 -12.70 -2.35
C ILE A 88 -0.99 -11.44 -2.73
N SER A 89 -1.59 -10.26 -2.59
CA SER A 89 -0.93 -8.98 -2.89
C SER A 89 0.28 -8.75 -1.99
N MET A 90 0.16 -8.97 -0.68
CA MET A 90 1.26 -8.81 0.27
C MET A 90 2.37 -9.84 0.05
N TRP A 91 2.00 -11.09 -0.26
CA TRP A 91 2.98 -12.09 -0.65
C TRP A 91 3.75 -11.67 -1.91
N ALA A 92 3.07 -11.17 -2.94
CA ALA A 92 3.69 -10.69 -4.17
C ALA A 92 4.62 -9.50 -3.92
N PHE A 93 4.23 -8.54 -3.06
CA PHE A 93 5.11 -7.43 -2.65
C PHE A 93 6.35 -7.93 -1.90
N ASN A 94 6.17 -8.78 -0.89
CA ASN A 94 7.29 -9.35 -0.16
C ASN A 94 8.21 -10.15 -1.09
N ALA A 95 7.66 -10.91 -2.06
CA ALA A 95 8.43 -11.64 -3.07
C ALA A 95 9.26 -10.69 -3.93
N ALA A 96 8.67 -9.59 -4.40
CA ALA A 96 9.37 -8.60 -5.21
C ALA A 96 10.56 -7.99 -4.46
N TYR A 97 10.36 -7.56 -3.21
CA TYR A 97 11.43 -7.00 -2.38
C TYR A 97 12.48 -8.04 -1.99
N HIS A 98 12.05 -9.28 -1.74
CA HIS A 98 12.95 -10.39 -1.43
C HIS A 98 13.88 -10.72 -2.62
N ILE A 99 13.33 -10.80 -3.83
CA ILE A 99 14.09 -11.08 -5.06
C ILE A 99 15.01 -9.90 -5.39
N ALA A 100 14.54 -8.67 -5.24
CA ALA A 100 15.32 -7.48 -5.55
C ALA A 100 16.54 -7.30 -4.63
N GLY A 101 16.47 -7.74 -3.38
CA GLY A 101 17.54 -7.60 -2.40
C GLY A 101 18.08 -6.14 -2.36
N LYS A 102 19.37 -5.95 -2.62
CA LYS A 102 20.01 -4.63 -2.63
C LYS A 102 19.46 -3.63 -3.67
N TYR A 103 18.71 -4.09 -4.66
CA TYR A 103 18.09 -3.27 -5.71
C TYR A 103 16.64 -2.91 -5.41
N SER A 104 16.17 -3.11 -4.18
CA SER A 104 14.77 -2.86 -3.74
C SER A 104 14.25 -1.46 -4.05
N SER A 105 15.12 -0.46 -4.12
CA SER A 105 14.74 0.91 -4.50
C SER A 105 14.24 1.05 -5.95
N ILE A 106 14.46 0.04 -6.81
CA ILE A 106 13.86 -0.01 -8.16
C ILE A 106 12.38 -0.38 -8.07
N ILE A 107 11.98 -1.13 -7.05
CA ILE A 107 10.60 -1.57 -6.86
C ILE A 107 9.72 -0.45 -6.28
N SER A 108 10.28 0.39 -5.43
CA SER A 108 9.53 1.44 -4.74
C SER A 108 8.69 2.34 -5.68
N PRO A 109 9.15 2.78 -6.86
CA PRO A 109 8.34 3.58 -7.77
C PRO A 109 7.09 2.87 -8.29
N PHE A 110 7.06 1.53 -8.32
CA PHE A 110 5.87 0.79 -8.76
C PHE A 110 4.69 0.94 -7.80
N PHE A 111 4.92 1.32 -6.53
CA PHE A 111 3.83 1.68 -5.62
C PHE A 111 2.99 2.85 -6.14
N PHE A 112 3.57 3.74 -6.92
CA PHE A 112 2.82 4.86 -7.49
C PHE A 112 1.78 4.43 -8.52
N THR A 113 1.91 3.23 -9.11
CA THR A 113 0.88 2.69 -10.01
C THR A 113 -0.43 2.45 -9.27
N GLN A 114 -0.40 2.24 -7.95
CA GLN A 114 -1.58 2.10 -7.11
C GLN A 114 -2.50 3.33 -7.20
N ILE A 115 -1.95 4.52 -7.37
CA ILE A 115 -2.71 5.76 -7.53
C ILE A 115 -3.53 5.72 -8.83
N ILE A 116 -2.94 5.20 -9.91
CA ILE A 116 -3.61 5.06 -11.21
C ILE A 116 -4.77 4.09 -11.08
N TRP A 117 -4.52 2.90 -10.53
CA TRP A 117 -5.56 1.89 -10.36
C TRP A 117 -6.66 2.35 -9.40
N GLY A 118 -6.31 2.97 -8.27
CA GLY A 118 -7.27 3.55 -7.33
C GLY A 118 -8.17 4.58 -7.99
N SER A 119 -7.61 5.48 -8.80
CA SER A 119 -8.36 6.49 -9.55
C SER A 119 -9.30 5.87 -10.60
N LEU A 120 -8.83 4.83 -11.31
CA LEU A 120 -9.65 4.10 -12.29
C LEU A 120 -10.83 3.39 -11.61
N TYR A 121 -10.60 2.72 -10.50
CA TYR A 121 -11.66 2.06 -9.74
C TYR A 121 -12.65 3.07 -9.14
N GLY A 122 -12.17 4.21 -8.65
CA GLY A 122 -13.02 5.32 -8.18
C GLY A 122 -13.99 5.79 -9.28
N MET A 123 -13.50 5.96 -10.52
CA MET A 123 -14.35 6.32 -11.66
C MET A 123 -15.35 5.23 -12.04
N ILE A 124 -14.88 3.97 -12.12
CA ILE A 124 -15.71 2.86 -12.64
C ILE A 124 -16.79 2.45 -11.64
N PHE A 125 -16.44 2.29 -10.37
CA PHE A 125 -17.34 1.73 -9.35
C PHE A 125 -18.09 2.78 -8.54
N PHE A 126 -17.51 3.97 -8.38
CA PHE A 126 -18.07 5.02 -7.52
C PHE A 126 -18.50 6.26 -8.31
N SER A 127 -18.37 6.24 -9.66
CA SER A 127 -18.69 7.38 -10.52
C SER A 127 -17.99 8.68 -10.10
N GLU A 128 -16.81 8.58 -9.50
CA GLU A 128 -16.04 9.72 -9.07
C GLU A 128 -15.53 10.52 -10.27
N LYS A 129 -15.71 11.84 -10.21
CA LYS A 129 -15.14 12.74 -11.21
C LYS A 129 -13.71 13.12 -10.82
N ILE A 130 -12.73 12.65 -11.59
CA ILE A 130 -11.34 13.05 -11.37
C ILE A 130 -11.17 14.50 -11.80
N ASN A 131 -10.70 15.34 -10.88
CA ASN A 131 -10.38 16.72 -11.18
C ASN A 131 -9.13 16.77 -12.09
N SER A 132 -9.10 17.71 -13.03
CA SER A 132 -7.95 17.95 -13.94
C SER A 132 -6.60 18.09 -13.19
N LEU A 133 -6.60 18.73 -12.02
CA LEU A 133 -5.42 18.83 -11.16
C LEU A 133 -4.92 17.46 -10.67
N SER A 134 -5.83 16.53 -10.34
CA SER A 134 -5.46 15.19 -9.92
C SER A 134 -4.84 14.39 -11.07
N ILE A 135 -5.34 14.57 -12.31
CA ILE A 135 -4.75 13.96 -13.51
C ILE A 135 -3.31 14.47 -13.71
N ILE A 136 -3.08 15.77 -13.61
CA ILE A 136 -1.74 16.35 -13.71
C ILE A 136 -0.82 15.76 -12.63
N GLY A 137 -1.30 15.67 -11.39
CA GLY A 137 -0.53 15.08 -10.30
C GLY A 137 -0.15 13.61 -10.55
N ILE A 138 -1.07 12.80 -11.09
CA ILE A 138 -0.80 11.40 -11.47
C ILE A 138 0.28 11.34 -12.56
N ILE A 139 0.18 12.17 -13.60
CA ILE A 139 1.19 12.22 -14.68
C ILE A 139 2.57 12.58 -14.11
N VAL A 140 2.66 13.59 -13.25
CA VAL A 140 3.91 14.00 -12.59
C VAL A 140 4.51 12.86 -11.78
N ILE A 141 3.71 12.11 -11.05
CA ILE A 141 4.16 10.96 -10.24
C ILE A 141 4.73 9.87 -11.16
N VAL A 142 4.01 9.48 -12.21
CA VAL A 142 4.44 8.44 -13.15
C VAL A 142 5.74 8.82 -13.86
N VAL A 143 5.81 10.04 -14.40
CA VAL A 143 6.99 10.54 -15.09
C VAL A 143 8.20 10.60 -14.15
N SER A 144 8.04 11.15 -12.94
CA SER A 144 9.14 11.21 -11.97
C SER A 144 9.61 9.82 -11.53
N GLY A 145 8.68 8.86 -11.34
CA GLY A 145 9.02 7.48 -11.04
C GLY A 145 9.82 6.80 -12.15
N THR A 146 9.42 7.00 -13.40
CA THR A 146 10.12 6.47 -14.58
C THR A 146 11.52 7.06 -14.72
N ILE A 147 11.67 8.38 -14.55
CA ILE A 147 12.98 9.06 -14.56
C ILE A 147 13.89 8.54 -13.44
N ALA A 148 13.35 8.31 -12.25
CA ALA A 148 14.13 7.79 -11.13
C ALA A 148 14.71 6.39 -11.43
N ILE A 149 13.94 5.52 -12.11
CA ILE A 149 14.40 4.21 -12.53
C ILE A 149 15.49 4.34 -13.62
N TYR A 150 15.26 5.20 -14.62
CA TYR A 150 16.18 5.39 -15.74
C TYR A 150 17.54 5.92 -15.30
N ASN A 151 17.59 6.94 -14.45
CA ASN A 151 18.83 7.54 -13.97
C ASN A 151 19.66 6.60 -13.07
N ARG A 152 19.05 5.59 -12.51
CA ARG A 152 19.75 4.63 -11.66
C ARG A 152 20.43 3.52 -12.44
N ASN A 153 20.01 3.26 -13.69
CA ASN A 153 20.61 2.25 -14.56
C ASN A 153 21.84 2.78 -15.33
N LYS A 154 22.21 4.04 -15.09
CA LYS A 154 23.47 4.63 -15.51
C LYS A 154 24.48 4.62 -14.36
#